data_4f6a7ad26e78dc0380fb51ab1f3f625e
#
_entry.id   4f6a7ad26e78dc0380fb51ab1f3f625e
#
_cell.length_a   1.000
_cell.length_b   1.000
_cell.length_c   1.000
_cell.angle_alpha   90.00
_cell.angle_beta   90.00
_cell.angle_gamma   90.00
#
_symmetry.space_group_name_H-M   'P 1'
#
loop_
_entity.id
_entity.type
_entity.pdbx_description
1 polymer ?
#
loop_
_entity_poly.entity_id
_entity_poly.type
_entity_poly.pdbx_seq_one_letter_code
_entity_poly.pdbx_strand_id
1 'polypeptide(L)'
;MAASYDYSGKTDPQIVRDLMRGAGFAEAEIEARMPAAIDRYRTRLLAWLRPEDVTAKPGVGPLLEALAGQPRVTLGLLTGNLEPCARAKLAPLGVNHYFPFGAYGSDHEDRYRLPAVALERGRSVAGVAFEGADLVIVGDSVHDVLCGRGLGVRAVAVATGKTPRTRLAEVAPDALLEDFGETAPAVRAILGDGEV
;
A
#
# COMPACT_ATOMS: atom_id res chain seq x y z
N MET A 1 -8.25 -25.02 -0.92
CA MET A 1 -8.75 -23.63 -0.72
C MET A 1 -7.75 -22.53 -1.02
N ALA A 2 -6.44 -22.67 -0.77
CA ALA A 2 -5.47 -21.60 -1.03
C ALA A 2 -5.28 -21.20 -2.51
N ALA A 3 -5.56 -22.08 -3.45
CA ALA A 3 -5.32 -21.83 -4.89
C ALA A 3 -6.32 -20.84 -5.55
N SER A 4 -7.45 -20.54 -4.92
CA SER A 4 -8.48 -19.63 -5.45
C SER A 4 -8.71 -18.39 -4.59
N TYR A 5 -7.90 -18.18 -3.53
CA TYR A 5 -8.06 -17.05 -2.64
C TYR A 5 -7.42 -15.79 -3.24
N ASP A 6 -8.18 -14.71 -3.34
CA ASP A 6 -7.67 -13.42 -3.79
C ASP A 6 -7.01 -12.66 -2.63
N TYR A 7 -5.70 -12.47 -2.75
CA TYR A 7 -4.86 -11.74 -1.79
C TYR A 7 -4.81 -10.24 -2.08
N SER A 8 -5.31 -9.80 -3.26
CA SER A 8 -5.12 -8.44 -3.75
C SER A 8 -5.73 -7.41 -2.80
N GLY A 9 -4.94 -6.42 -2.41
CA GLY A 9 -5.37 -5.30 -1.59
C GLY A 9 -5.74 -5.63 -0.14
N LYS A 10 -5.56 -6.86 0.32
CA LYS A 10 -5.81 -7.27 1.71
C LYS A 10 -4.58 -7.03 2.59
N THR A 11 -4.81 -6.99 3.91
CA THR A 11 -3.71 -6.95 4.88
C THR A 11 -3.23 -8.36 5.22
N ASP A 12 -1.96 -8.51 5.60
CA ASP A 12 -1.41 -9.79 6.03
C ASP A 12 -2.24 -10.42 7.18
N PRO A 13 -2.65 -9.66 8.24
CA PRO A 13 -3.51 -10.21 9.28
C PRO A 13 -4.88 -10.68 8.76
N GLN A 14 -5.52 -9.90 7.88
CA GLN A 14 -6.79 -10.31 7.26
C GLN A 14 -6.64 -11.62 6.48
N ILE A 15 -5.57 -11.74 5.68
CA ILE A 15 -5.27 -12.96 4.92
C ILE A 15 -5.11 -14.16 5.85
N VAL A 16 -4.33 -14.01 6.93
CA VAL A 16 -4.11 -15.09 7.91
C VAL A 16 -5.45 -15.51 8.54
N ARG A 17 -6.26 -14.55 8.96
CA ARG A 17 -7.59 -14.80 9.54
C ARG A 17 -8.50 -15.55 8.56
N ASP A 18 -8.61 -15.06 7.33
CA ASP A 18 -9.45 -15.67 6.30
C ASP A 18 -9.02 -17.12 5.98
N LEU A 19 -7.71 -17.37 5.94
CA LEU A 19 -7.18 -18.72 5.72
C LEU A 19 -7.49 -19.64 6.89
N MET A 20 -7.42 -19.16 8.14
CA MET A 20 -7.78 -19.93 9.33
C MET A 20 -9.29 -20.25 9.34
N ARG A 21 -10.14 -19.28 9.01
CA ARG A 21 -11.59 -19.52 8.83
C ARG A 21 -11.85 -20.58 7.76
N GLY A 22 -11.18 -20.44 6.62
CA GLY A 22 -11.29 -21.42 5.52
C GLY A 22 -10.77 -22.81 5.88
N ALA A 23 -9.91 -22.93 6.88
CA ALA A 23 -9.44 -24.19 7.43
C ALA A 23 -10.37 -24.75 8.54
N GLY A 24 -11.47 -24.04 8.89
CA GLY A 24 -12.48 -24.52 9.84
C GLY A 24 -12.23 -24.14 11.30
N PHE A 25 -11.28 -23.25 11.61
CA PHE A 25 -11.07 -22.75 12.97
C PHE A 25 -12.24 -21.84 13.38
N ALA A 26 -12.71 -21.98 14.63
CA ALA A 26 -13.69 -21.07 15.23
C ALA A 26 -13.04 -19.71 15.56
N GLU A 27 -13.84 -18.62 15.59
CA GLU A 27 -13.32 -17.27 15.85
C GLU A 27 -12.51 -17.17 17.16
N ALA A 28 -12.97 -17.80 18.24
CA ALA A 28 -12.24 -17.81 19.51
C ALA A 28 -10.87 -18.50 19.41
N GLU A 29 -10.75 -19.55 18.58
CA GLU A 29 -9.48 -20.20 18.31
C GLU A 29 -8.57 -19.33 17.44
N ILE A 30 -9.15 -18.64 16.46
CA ILE A 30 -8.43 -17.69 15.58
C ILE A 30 -7.86 -16.58 16.46
N GLU A 31 -8.66 -15.92 17.29
CA GLU A 31 -8.19 -14.85 18.17
C GLU A 31 -7.05 -15.33 19.08
N ALA A 32 -7.19 -16.48 19.70
CA ALA A 32 -6.16 -17.03 20.58
C ALA A 32 -4.83 -17.35 19.85
N ARG A 33 -4.90 -17.72 18.58
CA ARG A 33 -3.75 -18.14 17.76
C ARG A 33 -3.17 -17.05 16.87
N MET A 34 -3.90 -15.96 16.61
CA MET A 34 -3.48 -14.88 15.70
C MET A 34 -2.08 -14.35 16.01
N PRO A 35 -1.71 -14.01 17.27
CA PRO A 35 -0.38 -13.48 17.54
C PRO A 35 0.75 -14.42 17.11
N ALA A 36 0.60 -15.72 17.42
CA ALA A 36 1.58 -16.73 17.03
C ALA A 36 1.59 -17.00 15.52
N ALA A 37 0.43 -16.97 14.85
CA ALA A 37 0.32 -17.15 13.40
C ALA A 37 1.00 -15.99 12.65
N ILE A 38 0.78 -14.76 13.08
CA ILE A 38 1.40 -13.55 12.52
C ILE A 38 2.93 -13.57 12.73
N ASP A 39 3.39 -13.92 13.93
CA ASP A 39 4.83 -14.00 14.18
C ASP A 39 5.50 -15.09 13.33
N ARG A 40 4.86 -16.25 13.19
CA ARG A 40 5.34 -17.32 12.31
C ARG A 40 5.36 -16.91 10.83
N TYR A 41 4.32 -16.22 10.37
CA TYR A 41 4.27 -15.67 9.01
C TYR A 41 5.43 -14.70 8.78
N ARG A 42 5.59 -13.70 9.67
CA ARG A 42 6.69 -12.71 9.62
C ARG A 42 8.05 -13.39 9.55
N THR A 43 8.32 -14.30 10.50
CA THR A 43 9.59 -15.01 10.59
C THR A 43 9.89 -15.80 9.30
N ARG A 44 8.90 -16.51 8.76
CA ARG A 44 9.09 -17.28 7.52
C ARG A 44 9.30 -16.39 6.31
N LEU A 45 8.51 -15.32 6.18
CA LEU A 45 8.66 -14.40 5.07
C LEU A 45 10.07 -13.80 5.06
N LEU A 46 10.54 -13.29 6.21
CA LEU A 46 11.87 -12.69 6.31
C LEU A 46 13.00 -13.70 6.04
N ALA A 47 12.81 -14.97 6.40
CA ALA A 47 13.79 -16.02 6.14
C ALA A 47 13.82 -16.49 4.66
N TRP A 48 12.71 -16.36 3.94
CA TRP A 48 12.57 -16.86 2.57
C TRP A 48 12.72 -15.79 1.50
N LEU A 49 12.54 -14.52 1.89
CA LEU A 49 12.67 -13.40 0.97
C LEU A 49 14.11 -13.31 0.45
N ARG A 50 14.26 -13.34 -0.86
CA ARG A 50 15.55 -13.18 -1.55
C ARG A 50 15.55 -11.85 -2.29
N PRO A 51 16.68 -11.11 -2.30
CA PRO A 51 16.79 -9.85 -3.03
C PRO A 51 16.41 -9.98 -4.52
N GLU A 52 16.77 -11.09 -5.15
CA GLU A 52 16.48 -11.40 -6.55
C GLU A 52 14.99 -11.60 -6.86
N ASP A 53 14.16 -11.89 -5.85
CA ASP A 53 12.72 -12.05 -6.01
C ASP A 53 11.98 -10.70 -6.04
N VAL A 54 12.70 -9.60 -5.78
CA VAL A 54 12.11 -8.25 -5.69
C VAL A 54 12.51 -7.43 -6.91
N THR A 55 11.51 -7.00 -7.66
CA THR A 55 11.71 -6.17 -8.85
C THR A 55 10.82 -4.94 -8.78
N ALA A 56 11.40 -3.76 -9.00
CA ALA A 56 10.63 -2.53 -9.14
C ALA A 56 9.83 -2.56 -10.46
N LYS A 57 8.62 -2.03 -10.41
CA LYS A 57 7.85 -1.80 -11.64
C LYS A 57 8.48 -0.66 -12.44
N PRO A 58 8.27 -0.63 -13.80
CA PRO A 58 8.82 0.42 -14.64
C PRO A 58 8.49 1.82 -14.13
N GLY A 59 9.48 2.71 -14.11
CA GLY A 59 9.34 4.11 -13.74
C GLY A 59 9.22 4.42 -12.24
N VAL A 60 9.15 3.43 -11.35
CA VAL A 60 8.98 3.66 -9.90
C VAL A 60 10.13 4.46 -9.31
N GLY A 61 11.39 4.13 -9.62
CA GLY A 61 12.54 4.86 -9.09
C GLY A 61 12.55 6.34 -9.49
N PRO A 62 12.51 6.67 -10.79
CA PRO A 62 12.43 8.06 -11.25
C PRO A 62 11.22 8.82 -10.70
N LEU A 63 10.06 8.18 -10.55
CA LEU A 63 8.88 8.80 -9.96
C LEU A 63 9.10 9.16 -8.48
N LEU A 64 9.64 8.23 -7.68
CA LEU A 64 9.93 8.49 -6.27
C LEU A 64 10.93 9.64 -6.10
N GLU A 65 11.98 9.67 -6.92
CA GLU A 65 12.97 10.74 -6.93
C GLU A 65 12.32 12.10 -7.27
N ALA A 66 11.51 12.13 -8.34
CA ALA A 66 10.82 13.34 -8.77
C ALA A 66 9.84 13.88 -7.71
N LEU A 67 9.07 12.99 -7.06
CA LEU A 67 8.14 13.38 -6.01
C LEU A 67 8.86 13.81 -4.73
N ALA A 68 9.92 13.11 -4.33
CA ALA A 68 10.73 13.48 -3.16
C ALA A 68 11.46 14.82 -3.33
N GLY A 69 11.74 15.23 -4.57
CA GLY A 69 12.30 16.54 -4.90
C GLY A 69 11.32 17.71 -4.79
N GLN A 70 10.02 17.45 -4.60
CA GLN A 70 9.01 18.50 -4.48
C GLN A 70 8.93 19.04 -3.04
N PRO A 71 9.10 20.36 -2.81
CA PRO A 71 9.20 20.91 -1.44
C PRO A 71 7.96 20.72 -0.58
N ARG A 72 6.79 20.48 -1.20
CA ARG A 72 5.50 20.35 -0.53
C ARG A 72 4.98 18.91 -0.49
N VAL A 73 5.81 17.94 -0.88
CA VAL A 73 5.43 16.53 -0.93
C VAL A 73 6.13 15.76 0.17
N THR A 74 5.37 14.98 0.92
CA THR A 74 5.89 14.01 1.87
C THR A 74 5.39 12.62 1.47
N LEU A 75 6.32 11.71 1.19
CA LEU A 75 5.98 10.36 0.77
C LEU A 75 5.75 9.45 1.99
N GLY A 76 4.68 8.68 1.95
CA GLY A 76 4.36 7.67 2.94
C GLY A 76 4.06 6.32 2.31
N LEU A 77 4.29 5.25 3.04
CA LEU A 77 3.98 3.89 2.57
C LEU A 77 2.62 3.45 3.10
N LEU A 78 1.70 3.09 2.21
CA LEU A 78 0.41 2.49 2.55
C LEU A 78 0.37 1.04 2.06
N THR A 79 0.38 0.07 2.97
CA THR A 79 0.46 -1.34 2.59
C THR A 79 -0.25 -2.28 3.55
N GLY A 80 -0.86 -3.34 3.03
CA GLY A 80 -1.41 -4.42 3.85
C GLY A 80 -0.36 -5.33 4.49
N ASN A 81 0.92 -5.21 4.12
CA ASN A 81 1.97 -6.00 4.75
C ASN A 81 2.25 -5.55 6.19
N LEU A 82 2.75 -6.48 7.01
CA LEU A 82 3.36 -6.12 8.30
C LEU A 82 4.56 -5.19 8.04
N GLU A 83 4.79 -4.19 8.89
CA GLU A 83 5.87 -3.22 8.67
C GLU A 83 7.25 -3.86 8.44
N PRO A 84 7.75 -4.79 9.28
CA PRO A 84 9.04 -5.43 9.02
C PRO A 84 9.11 -6.14 7.67
N CYS A 85 7.99 -6.74 7.23
CA CYS A 85 7.90 -7.43 5.95
C CYS A 85 7.91 -6.45 4.77
N ALA A 86 7.20 -5.33 4.88
CA ALA A 86 7.18 -4.27 3.88
C ALA A 86 8.58 -3.66 3.71
N ARG A 87 9.24 -3.30 4.82
CA ARG A 87 10.60 -2.75 4.83
C ARG A 87 11.63 -3.71 4.23
N ALA A 88 11.52 -5.00 4.55
CA ALA A 88 12.41 -6.03 4.00
C ALA A 88 12.22 -6.21 2.49
N LYS A 89 10.97 -6.16 1.98
CA LYS A 89 10.68 -6.23 0.54
C LYS A 89 11.22 -5.01 -0.23
N LEU A 90 11.27 -3.83 0.38
CA LEU A 90 11.78 -2.62 -0.26
C LEU A 90 13.30 -2.46 -0.14
N ALA A 91 13.94 -3.15 0.80
CA ALA A 91 15.39 -3.02 1.06
C ALA A 91 16.27 -3.32 -0.17
N PRO A 92 16.02 -4.39 -0.96
CA PRO A 92 16.83 -4.66 -2.16
C PRO A 92 16.76 -3.56 -3.21
N LEU A 93 15.68 -2.79 -3.24
CA LEU A 93 15.49 -1.67 -4.18
C LEU A 93 16.12 -0.37 -3.70
N GLY A 94 16.58 -0.30 -2.44
CA GLY A 94 17.16 0.90 -1.85
C GLY A 94 16.18 2.05 -1.64
N VAL A 95 14.86 1.82 -1.71
CA VAL A 95 13.83 2.88 -1.72
C VAL A 95 13.20 3.19 -0.36
N ASN A 96 13.59 2.48 0.70
CA ASN A 96 13.02 2.70 2.04
C ASN A 96 13.19 4.13 2.56
N HIS A 97 14.25 4.82 2.15
CA HIS A 97 14.55 6.18 2.59
C HIS A 97 13.54 7.21 2.09
N TYR A 98 12.80 6.94 1.01
CA TYR A 98 11.73 7.81 0.53
C TYR A 98 10.51 7.84 1.45
N PHE A 99 10.35 6.85 2.33
CA PHE A 99 9.15 6.67 3.15
C PHE A 99 9.46 6.85 4.65
N PRO A 100 9.54 8.12 5.14
CA PRO A 100 9.81 8.40 6.55
C PRO A 100 8.71 7.90 7.50
N PHE A 101 7.50 7.67 6.97
CA PHE A 101 6.39 7.06 7.69
C PHE A 101 5.61 6.08 6.81
N GLY A 102 4.68 5.37 7.41
CA GLY A 102 3.75 4.49 6.69
C GLY A 102 2.58 4.06 7.55
N ALA A 103 1.58 3.44 6.90
CA ALA A 103 0.52 2.68 7.52
C ALA A 103 0.53 1.26 6.97
N TYR A 104 0.50 0.29 7.86
CA TYR A 104 0.84 -1.10 7.59
C TYR A 104 -0.28 -2.03 8.05
N GLY A 105 -0.34 -3.24 7.53
CA GLY A 105 -1.25 -4.27 8.04
C GLY A 105 -1.02 -4.60 9.52
N SER A 106 0.16 -4.30 10.09
CA SER A 106 0.40 -4.39 11.52
C SER A 106 -0.32 -3.33 12.36
N ASP A 107 -0.77 -2.23 11.75
CA ASP A 107 -1.50 -1.18 12.45
C ASP A 107 -2.99 -1.51 12.56
N HIS A 108 -3.56 -2.09 11.52
CA HIS A 108 -4.96 -2.50 11.52
C HIS A 108 -5.21 -3.63 10.50
N GLU A 109 -6.03 -4.61 10.89
CA GLU A 109 -6.43 -5.72 10.02
C GLU A 109 -7.27 -5.23 8.82
N ASP A 110 -8.20 -4.29 9.08
CA ASP A 110 -9.00 -3.66 8.04
C ASP A 110 -8.19 -2.60 7.29
N ARG A 111 -7.92 -2.84 5.98
CA ARG A 111 -7.20 -1.92 5.12
C ARG A 111 -7.85 -0.53 5.05
N TYR A 112 -9.16 -0.44 5.18
CA TYR A 112 -9.89 0.83 5.12
C TYR A 112 -9.63 1.76 6.32
N ARG A 113 -8.97 1.26 7.37
CA ARG A 113 -8.50 2.03 8.52
C ARG A 113 -7.10 2.61 8.32
N LEU A 114 -6.31 2.05 7.41
CA LEU A 114 -4.92 2.47 7.21
C LEU A 114 -4.77 3.91 6.71
N PRO A 115 -5.63 4.48 5.84
CA PRO A 115 -5.51 5.88 5.43
C PRO A 115 -5.59 6.88 6.58
N ALA A 116 -6.43 6.62 7.60
CA ALA A 116 -6.51 7.48 8.79
C ALA A 116 -5.19 7.45 9.59
N VAL A 117 -4.58 6.26 9.73
CA VAL A 117 -3.27 6.10 10.38
C VAL A 117 -2.18 6.83 9.58
N ALA A 118 -2.21 6.71 8.24
CA ALA A 118 -1.27 7.41 7.37
C ALA A 118 -1.39 8.93 7.50
N LEU A 119 -2.62 9.45 7.53
CA LEU A 119 -2.91 10.88 7.70
C LEU A 119 -2.34 11.42 9.02
N GLU A 120 -2.57 10.73 10.11
CA GLU A 120 -2.07 11.12 11.44
C GLU A 120 -0.53 11.15 11.48
N ARG A 121 0.11 10.08 11.00
CA ARG A 121 1.57 9.99 10.95
C ARG A 121 2.19 10.99 9.99
N GLY A 122 1.56 11.22 8.84
CA GLY A 122 1.98 12.20 7.85
C GLY A 122 1.99 13.61 8.43
N ARG A 123 0.94 14.02 9.13
CA ARG A 123 0.86 15.31 9.86
C ARG A 123 2.02 15.46 10.84
N SER A 124 2.29 14.41 11.61
CA SER A 124 3.38 14.40 12.59
C SER A 124 4.76 14.57 11.95
N VAL A 125 5.01 13.92 10.80
CA VAL A 125 6.29 13.99 10.08
C VAL A 125 6.45 15.30 9.33
N ALA A 126 5.40 15.76 8.64
CA ALA A 126 5.45 16.98 7.85
C ALA A 126 5.43 18.26 8.72
N GLY A 127 4.96 18.18 9.97
CA GLY A 127 4.82 19.33 10.87
C GLY A 127 3.76 20.33 10.43
N VAL A 128 2.86 19.94 9.51
CA VAL A 128 1.77 20.77 8.98
C VAL A 128 0.43 20.05 9.09
N ALA A 129 -0.62 20.81 9.28
CA ALA A 129 -1.98 20.29 9.23
C ALA A 129 -2.39 20.13 7.75
N PHE A 130 -2.80 18.92 7.39
CA PHE A 130 -3.46 18.62 6.11
C PHE A 130 -4.59 17.61 6.35
N GLU A 131 -5.54 17.56 5.43
CA GLU A 131 -6.72 16.72 5.52
C GLU A 131 -6.73 15.62 4.45
N GLY A 132 -7.78 14.83 4.39
CA GLY A 132 -7.86 13.76 3.40
C GLY A 132 -7.73 14.25 1.96
N ALA A 133 -8.25 15.44 1.65
CA ALA A 133 -8.16 16.05 0.31
C ALA A 133 -6.72 16.39 -0.13
N ASP A 134 -5.81 16.55 0.83
CA ASP A 134 -4.39 16.80 0.55
C ASP A 134 -3.58 15.49 0.36
N LEU A 135 -4.22 14.34 0.60
CA LEU A 135 -3.61 13.04 0.38
C LEU A 135 -3.92 12.49 -0.99
N VAL A 136 -2.93 11.79 -1.55
CA VAL A 136 -3.12 10.98 -2.74
C VAL A 136 -2.67 9.56 -2.46
N ILE A 137 -3.55 8.58 -2.67
CA ILE A 137 -3.19 7.17 -2.63
C ILE A 137 -2.87 6.72 -4.05
N VAL A 138 -1.70 6.15 -4.25
CA VAL A 138 -1.28 5.56 -5.52
C VAL A 138 -1.21 4.05 -5.34
N GLY A 139 -1.93 3.28 -6.17
CA GLY A 139 -1.96 1.82 -6.02
C GLY A 139 -2.53 1.09 -7.22
N ASP A 140 -2.42 -0.24 -7.19
CA ASP A 140 -2.73 -1.14 -8.32
C ASP A 140 -3.95 -2.05 -8.06
N SER A 141 -4.68 -1.82 -6.99
CA SER A 141 -5.85 -2.61 -6.63
C SER A 141 -7.11 -1.75 -6.44
N VAL A 142 -8.27 -2.39 -6.58
CA VAL A 142 -9.57 -1.78 -6.24
C VAL A 142 -9.58 -1.25 -4.80
N HIS A 143 -8.94 -1.97 -3.88
CA HIS A 143 -8.87 -1.56 -2.48
C HIS A 143 -8.02 -0.29 -2.27
N ASP A 144 -6.99 -0.05 -3.08
CA ASP A 144 -6.21 1.19 -3.03
C ASP A 144 -7.06 2.39 -3.41
N VAL A 145 -7.89 2.24 -4.46
CA VAL A 145 -8.79 3.31 -4.90
C VAL A 145 -9.88 3.59 -3.86
N LEU A 146 -10.41 2.56 -3.22
CA LEU A 146 -11.58 2.70 -2.35
C LEU A 146 -11.24 3.07 -0.90
N CYS A 147 -10.08 2.66 -0.38
CA CYS A 147 -9.81 2.74 1.06
C CYS A 147 -9.73 4.16 1.62
N GLY A 148 -9.38 5.16 0.80
CA GLY A 148 -9.29 6.57 1.20
C GLY A 148 -10.57 7.38 1.02
N ARG A 149 -11.59 6.86 0.33
CA ARG A 149 -12.79 7.63 -0.04
C ARG A 149 -13.53 8.27 1.13
N GLY A 150 -13.65 7.53 2.24
CA GLY A 150 -14.33 8.04 3.44
C GLY A 150 -13.66 9.25 4.08
N LEU A 151 -12.42 9.54 3.71
CA LEU A 151 -11.62 10.69 4.16
C LEU A 151 -11.46 11.76 3.07
N GLY A 152 -12.06 11.59 1.90
CA GLY A 152 -11.89 12.50 0.77
C GLY A 152 -10.51 12.40 0.10
N VAL A 153 -9.79 11.31 0.30
CA VAL A 153 -8.46 11.08 -0.30
C VAL A 153 -8.59 10.85 -1.79
N ARG A 154 -7.75 11.50 -2.59
CA ARG A 154 -7.65 11.25 -4.04
C ARG A 154 -6.96 9.91 -4.28
N ALA A 155 -7.35 9.24 -5.36
CA ALA A 155 -6.80 7.94 -5.72
C ALA A 155 -6.30 7.94 -7.17
N VAL A 156 -5.01 7.63 -7.36
CA VAL A 156 -4.40 7.38 -8.66
C VAL A 156 -4.18 5.88 -8.80
N ALA A 157 -4.91 5.24 -9.70
CA ALA A 157 -4.74 3.83 -10.00
C ALA A 157 -3.65 3.63 -11.06
N VAL A 158 -2.88 2.54 -10.93
CA VAL A 158 -1.86 2.15 -11.91
C VAL A 158 -2.03 0.67 -12.28
N ALA A 159 -2.09 0.36 -13.58
CA ALA A 159 -2.42 -0.97 -14.08
C ALA A 159 -1.20 -1.92 -14.13
N THR A 160 -0.27 -1.82 -13.17
CA THR A 160 0.96 -2.65 -13.11
C THR A 160 0.81 -3.90 -12.24
N GLY A 161 -0.32 -4.03 -11.54
CA GLY A 161 -0.59 -5.15 -10.65
C GLY A 161 -1.37 -6.29 -11.31
N LYS A 162 -2.04 -7.07 -10.46
CA LYS A 162 -2.90 -8.18 -10.90
C LYS A 162 -4.31 -7.74 -11.29
N THR A 163 -4.76 -6.57 -10.84
CA THR A 163 -6.10 -6.05 -11.14
C THR A 163 -6.14 -5.55 -12.57
N PRO A 164 -7.02 -6.09 -13.44
CA PRO A 164 -7.16 -5.59 -14.79
C PRO A 164 -7.53 -4.11 -14.83
N ARG A 165 -7.01 -3.36 -15.81
CA ARG A 165 -7.29 -1.94 -15.99
C ARG A 165 -8.78 -1.61 -16.04
N THR A 166 -9.58 -2.47 -16.66
CA THR A 166 -11.03 -2.32 -16.73
C THR A 166 -11.68 -2.33 -15.34
N ARG A 167 -11.21 -3.21 -14.45
CA ARG A 167 -11.69 -3.29 -13.06
C ARG A 167 -11.27 -2.10 -12.23
N LEU A 168 -10.08 -1.54 -12.48
CA LEU A 168 -9.66 -0.28 -11.85
C LEU A 168 -10.52 0.88 -12.33
N ALA A 169 -10.86 0.93 -13.61
CA ALA A 169 -11.72 1.98 -14.18
C ALA A 169 -13.15 1.94 -13.59
N GLU A 170 -13.71 0.76 -13.34
CA GLU A 170 -15.06 0.59 -12.77
C GLU A 170 -15.22 1.25 -11.39
N VAL A 171 -14.14 1.37 -10.63
CA VAL A 171 -14.16 2.03 -9.32
C VAL A 171 -13.82 3.52 -9.40
N ALA A 172 -13.77 4.09 -10.59
CA ALA A 172 -13.62 5.52 -10.85
C ALA A 172 -12.51 6.18 -9.99
N PRO A 173 -11.23 5.85 -10.21
CA PRO A 173 -10.12 6.58 -9.61
C PRO A 173 -10.03 8.00 -10.20
N ASP A 174 -9.40 8.93 -9.51
CA ASP A 174 -9.19 10.31 -9.99
C ASP A 174 -8.25 10.35 -11.21
N ALA A 175 -7.32 9.41 -11.30
CA ALA A 175 -6.52 9.15 -12.50
C ALA A 175 -6.21 7.65 -12.64
N LEU A 176 -6.01 7.18 -13.87
CA LEU A 176 -5.69 5.78 -14.18
C LEU A 176 -4.56 5.73 -15.21
N LEU A 177 -3.40 5.26 -14.74
CA LEU A 177 -2.16 5.12 -15.51
C LEU A 177 -1.93 3.67 -15.92
N GLU A 178 -1.21 3.45 -17.03
CA GLU A 178 -0.74 2.12 -17.41
C GLU A 178 0.44 1.68 -16.53
N ASP A 179 1.44 2.56 -16.41
CA ASP A 179 2.63 2.41 -15.58
C ASP A 179 3.22 3.79 -15.23
N PHE A 180 4.45 3.83 -14.74
CA PHE A 180 5.19 5.07 -14.43
C PHE A 180 6.35 5.31 -15.40
N GLY A 181 6.35 4.68 -16.58
CA GLY A 181 7.41 4.82 -17.58
C GLY A 181 7.64 6.27 -18.03
N GLU A 182 6.58 7.07 -18.05
CA GLU A 182 6.65 8.51 -18.28
C GLU A 182 6.50 9.27 -16.96
N THR A 183 7.61 9.71 -16.37
CA THR A 183 7.64 10.35 -15.04
C THR A 183 6.81 11.62 -14.97
N ALA A 184 6.93 12.55 -15.94
CA ALA A 184 6.24 13.84 -15.89
C ALA A 184 4.71 13.72 -15.94
N PRO A 185 4.10 12.90 -16.82
CA PRO A 185 2.67 12.60 -16.75
C PRO A 185 2.23 11.96 -15.42
N ALA A 186 3.03 11.05 -14.86
CA ALA A 186 2.72 10.43 -13.58
C ALA A 186 2.73 11.43 -12.42
N VAL A 187 3.72 12.34 -12.37
CA VAL A 187 3.78 13.44 -11.39
C VAL A 187 2.56 14.33 -11.50
N ARG A 188 2.17 14.75 -12.72
CA ARG A 188 0.96 15.57 -12.93
C ARG A 188 -0.32 14.85 -12.49
N ALA A 189 -0.45 13.57 -12.79
CA ALA A 189 -1.61 12.78 -12.36
C ALA A 189 -1.72 12.71 -10.82
N ILE A 190 -0.58 12.66 -10.13
CA ILE A 190 -0.52 12.58 -8.67
C ILE A 190 -0.72 13.96 -8.02
N LEU A 191 -0.03 14.99 -8.49
CA LEU A 191 -0.04 16.32 -7.84
C LEU A 191 -1.15 17.24 -8.38
N GLY A 192 -1.65 17.00 -9.60
CA GLY A 192 -2.53 17.92 -10.33
C GLY A 192 -1.77 18.93 -11.20
N ASP A 193 -2.48 19.58 -12.12
CA ASP A 193 -1.89 20.47 -13.14
C ASP A 193 -1.35 21.81 -12.59
N GLY A 194 -1.52 22.09 -11.31
CA GLY A 194 -1.19 23.38 -10.68
C GLY A 194 0.11 23.43 -9.87
N GLU A 195 0.84 22.32 -9.72
CA GLU A 195 1.99 22.20 -8.81
C GLU A 195 3.29 21.67 -9.46
N VAL A 196 3.43 21.80 -10.78
CA VAL A 196 4.68 21.41 -11.48
C VAL A 196 5.49 22.65 -11.84
#